data_40f23fc50a27a634d2f761d2b0a05432
#
_entry.id   40f23fc50a27a634d2f761d2b0a05432
#
_cell.length_a   1.000
_cell.length_b   1.000
_cell.length_c   1.000
_cell.angle_alpha   90.00
_cell.angle_beta   90.00
_cell.angle_gamma   90.00
#
_symmetry.space_group_name_H-M   'P 1'
#
loop_
_entity.id
_entity.type
_entity.pdbx_description
1 polymer ?
#
loop_
_entity_poly.entity_id
_entity_poly.type
_entity_poly.pdbx_seq_one_letter_code
_entity_poly.pdbx_strand_id
1 'polypeptide(L)'
;MSTTTRENSSSATPSRWASLGPGLLMASAAIGASHLVASTQAGALFGWQLVGLIIVANILKYPFFRFGPQFTAETGLSLVEGYARKGKAYLVIFFILCVYSSVVSTAGVALLCTVILMYLVPASWGITVPVLAALLMGITWVLLVGGHYKALDGVTKLILVVLSVSTVVAVVMAAAQGAVREPGFIEPSPWNLATLAFLVALIGWMPAPIEVSALNSLWIKAKVKENPEAAQKKGILFDFNLGFIVSTVLAVFFVALGVFVQYGSGEDLEMAGGAYIPQLMSMYGAAIGQWAVPLMALVAFAAMFGTVITVVDGYARASAESLRLLRGQAEFSRRAKDLWITGISILGLAIVVWMSAQLADMLRYAMISAFVTAPVFAWLNFSLVRKDATLAPALRWLAWIGLIFLAGFTVLFLLNLAGLVG
;
A
#
# COMPACT_ATOMS: atom_id res chain seq x y z
N MET A 1 15.40 -59.45 25.29
CA MET A 1 14.12 -58.69 25.30
C MET A 1 14.48 -57.21 25.17
N SER A 2 14.49 -56.71 23.97
CA SER A 2 14.84 -55.31 23.64
C SER A 2 13.53 -54.64 23.21
N THR A 3 12.98 -53.77 24.05
CA THR A 3 11.78 -53.00 23.81
C THR A 3 12.17 -51.75 23.03
N THR A 4 11.95 -51.76 21.72
CA THR A 4 11.98 -50.60 20.86
C THR A 4 10.77 -49.70 21.13
N THR A 5 10.98 -48.62 21.86
CA THR A 5 10.04 -47.52 21.96
C THR A 5 9.96 -46.80 20.60
N ARG A 6 8.87 -47.01 19.87
CA ARG A 6 8.47 -46.17 18.73
C ARG A 6 8.10 -44.80 19.28
N GLU A 7 8.95 -43.80 19.08
CA GLU A 7 8.56 -42.39 19.15
C GLU A 7 7.51 -42.11 18.07
N ASN A 8 6.27 -41.97 18.47
CA ASN A 8 5.18 -41.39 17.68
C ASN A 8 5.47 -39.91 17.53
N SER A 9 6.25 -39.53 16.54
CA SER A 9 6.26 -38.14 16.05
C SER A 9 4.92 -37.84 15.40
N SER A 10 3.97 -37.35 16.18
CA SER A 10 2.75 -36.74 15.65
C SER A 10 3.16 -35.58 14.77
N SER A 11 3.16 -35.80 13.46
CA SER A 11 3.25 -34.72 12.47
C SER A 11 1.98 -33.88 12.55
N ALA A 12 1.95 -32.97 13.53
CA ALA A 12 0.93 -31.92 13.57
C ALA A 12 1.03 -31.15 12.26
N THR A 13 -0.02 -31.20 11.45
CA THR A 13 -0.11 -30.42 10.22
C THR A 13 0.10 -28.95 10.59
N PRO A 14 1.17 -28.28 10.12
CA PRO A 14 1.46 -26.92 10.54
C PRO A 14 0.26 -26.03 10.26
N SER A 15 -0.19 -25.30 11.27
CA SER A 15 -1.34 -24.43 11.17
C SER A 15 -1.14 -23.37 10.09
N ARG A 16 -2.09 -23.21 9.18
CA ARG A 16 -2.09 -22.13 8.16
C ARG A 16 -1.93 -20.74 8.81
N TRP A 17 -2.31 -20.62 10.10
CA TRP A 17 -2.17 -19.41 10.90
C TRP A 17 -0.72 -19.08 11.26
N ALA A 18 0.19 -20.06 11.29
CA ALA A 18 1.62 -19.83 11.51
C ALA A 18 2.29 -19.05 10.36
N SER A 19 1.70 -19.09 9.16
CA SER A 19 2.20 -18.38 7.99
C SER A 19 1.74 -16.92 7.92
N LEU A 20 0.75 -16.50 8.74
CA LEU A 20 0.25 -15.13 8.72
C LEU A 20 1.34 -14.11 9.12
N GLY A 21 1.51 -13.09 8.31
CA GLY A 21 2.43 -11.99 8.60
C GLY A 21 2.76 -11.16 7.38
N PRO A 22 3.62 -11.62 6.45
CA PRO A 22 4.03 -10.83 5.29
C PRO A 22 2.90 -10.35 4.40
N GLY A 23 1.84 -11.15 4.20
CA GLY A 23 0.63 -10.75 3.48
C GLY A 23 -0.18 -9.71 4.24
N LEU A 24 -0.28 -9.83 5.56
CA LEU A 24 -0.90 -8.80 6.40
C LEU A 24 -0.06 -7.51 6.47
N LEU A 25 1.30 -7.61 6.45
CA LEU A 25 2.17 -6.44 6.33
C LEU A 25 1.95 -5.74 4.99
N MET A 26 1.81 -6.51 3.91
CA MET A 26 1.46 -5.96 2.60
C MET A 26 0.09 -5.25 2.64
N ALA A 27 -0.92 -5.85 3.28
CA ALA A 27 -2.22 -5.22 3.45
C ALA A 27 -2.11 -3.93 4.27
N SER A 28 -1.32 -3.91 5.34
CA SER A 28 -1.07 -2.70 6.13
C SER A 28 -0.34 -1.61 5.33
N ALA A 29 0.60 -1.98 4.45
CA ALA A 29 1.22 -1.03 3.53
C ALA A 29 0.25 -0.53 2.45
N ALA A 30 -0.72 -1.35 2.06
CA ALA A 30 -1.73 -1.05 1.06
C ALA A 30 -2.87 -0.18 1.61
N ILE A 31 -3.38 -0.51 2.82
CA ILE A 31 -4.52 0.18 3.45
C ILE A 31 -4.01 1.45 4.15
N GLY A 32 -3.77 2.46 3.36
CA GLY A 32 -3.27 3.77 3.76
C GLY A 32 -3.98 4.86 2.97
N ALA A 33 -3.20 5.76 2.36
CA ALA A 33 -3.72 6.88 1.57
C ALA A 33 -4.61 6.45 0.40
N SER A 34 -4.36 5.30 -0.22
CA SER A 34 -5.19 4.76 -1.30
C SER A 34 -6.64 4.51 -0.87
N HIS A 35 -6.85 4.10 0.37
CA HIS A 35 -8.16 3.81 0.93
C HIS A 35 -8.78 5.04 1.58
N LEU A 36 -8.07 5.62 2.57
CA LEU A 36 -8.53 6.78 3.32
C LEU A 36 -8.79 8.02 2.44
N VAL A 37 -7.99 8.21 1.38
CA VAL A 37 -8.09 9.37 0.51
C VAL A 37 -8.69 9.00 -0.84
N ALA A 38 -7.98 8.27 -1.69
CA ALA A 38 -8.39 8.08 -3.08
C ALA A 38 -9.73 7.33 -3.23
N SER A 39 -9.96 6.25 -2.46
CA SER A 39 -11.23 5.51 -2.54
C SER A 39 -12.39 6.31 -1.99
N THR A 40 -12.22 7.02 -0.86
CA THR A 40 -13.29 7.86 -0.29
C THR A 40 -13.63 9.02 -1.22
N GLN A 41 -12.61 9.67 -1.80
CA GLN A 41 -12.82 10.72 -2.81
C GLN A 41 -13.50 10.18 -4.07
N ALA A 42 -13.16 8.97 -4.53
CA ALA A 42 -13.82 8.34 -5.66
C ALA A 42 -15.34 8.19 -5.40
N GLY A 43 -15.71 7.77 -4.20
CA GLY A 43 -17.11 7.69 -3.77
C GLY A 43 -17.78 9.05 -3.66
N ALA A 44 -17.13 10.01 -3.02
CA ALA A 44 -17.66 11.36 -2.81
C ALA A 44 -17.86 12.15 -4.11
N LEU A 45 -16.96 11.99 -5.09
CA LEU A 45 -17.01 12.70 -6.37
C LEU A 45 -17.90 12.02 -7.41
N PHE A 46 -17.82 10.68 -7.52
CA PHE A 46 -18.39 9.93 -8.65
C PHE A 46 -19.38 8.85 -8.23
N GLY A 47 -19.74 8.79 -6.96
CA GLY A 47 -20.65 7.77 -6.48
C GLY A 47 -20.12 6.35 -6.70
N TRP A 48 -20.97 5.44 -7.13
CA TRP A 48 -20.64 4.04 -7.39
C TRP A 48 -19.88 3.78 -8.70
N GLN A 49 -19.77 4.79 -9.58
CA GLN A 49 -19.28 4.62 -10.96
C GLN A 49 -17.85 4.05 -11.02
N LEU A 50 -17.01 4.31 -10.02
CA LEU A 50 -15.61 3.86 -10.00
C LEU A 50 -15.37 2.53 -9.29
N VAL A 51 -16.38 1.92 -8.65
CA VAL A 51 -16.24 0.61 -8.00
C VAL A 51 -15.81 -0.46 -9.01
N GLY A 52 -16.44 -0.47 -10.20
CA GLY A 52 -16.06 -1.39 -11.27
C GLY A 52 -14.60 -1.25 -11.68
N LEU A 53 -14.11 -0.02 -11.82
CA LEU A 53 -12.71 0.26 -12.15
C LEU A 53 -11.76 -0.22 -11.05
N ILE A 54 -12.07 0.02 -9.78
CA ILE A 54 -11.29 -0.44 -8.63
C ILE A 54 -11.18 -1.97 -8.64
N ILE A 55 -12.30 -2.68 -8.82
CA ILE A 55 -12.32 -4.15 -8.84
C ILE A 55 -11.49 -4.67 -10.03
N VAL A 56 -11.72 -4.13 -11.23
CA VAL A 56 -10.98 -4.53 -12.44
C VAL A 56 -9.48 -4.27 -12.29
N ALA A 57 -9.09 -3.09 -11.78
CA ALA A 57 -7.69 -2.76 -11.55
C ALA A 57 -7.03 -3.73 -10.56
N ASN A 58 -7.72 -4.09 -9.47
CA ASN A 58 -7.22 -5.09 -8.51
C ASN A 58 -7.07 -6.46 -9.16
N ILE A 59 -8.06 -6.93 -9.92
CA ILE A 59 -7.99 -8.21 -10.63
C ILE A 59 -6.81 -8.23 -11.61
N LEU A 60 -6.62 -7.17 -12.40
CA LEU A 60 -5.56 -7.08 -13.41
C LEU A 60 -4.17 -6.91 -12.80
N LYS A 61 -4.05 -6.30 -11.61
CA LYS A 61 -2.79 -6.18 -10.87
C LYS A 61 -2.48 -7.42 -10.01
N TYR A 62 -3.47 -8.24 -9.68
CA TYR A 62 -3.31 -9.43 -8.82
C TYR A 62 -2.16 -10.35 -9.23
N PRO A 63 -1.94 -10.72 -10.51
CA PRO A 63 -0.84 -11.59 -10.88
C PRO A 63 0.52 -11.04 -10.44
N PHE A 64 0.75 -9.73 -10.64
CA PHE A 64 2.02 -9.09 -10.36
C PHE A 64 2.34 -9.03 -8.87
N PHE A 65 1.33 -8.89 -8.02
CA PHE A 65 1.48 -9.01 -6.57
C PHE A 65 1.73 -10.46 -6.14
N ARG A 66 0.99 -11.41 -6.72
CA ARG A 66 1.10 -12.84 -6.41
C ARG A 66 2.45 -13.43 -6.81
N PHE A 67 3.08 -12.95 -7.87
CA PHE A 67 4.37 -13.48 -8.33
C PHE A 67 5.48 -13.34 -7.29
N GLY A 68 5.44 -12.34 -6.41
CA GLY A 68 6.38 -12.22 -5.30
C GLY A 68 6.34 -13.41 -4.33
N PRO A 69 5.23 -13.60 -3.61
CA PRO A 69 5.09 -14.72 -2.68
C PRO A 69 5.19 -16.07 -3.37
N GLN A 70 4.68 -16.24 -4.60
CA GLN A 70 4.80 -17.49 -5.34
C GLN A 70 6.26 -17.81 -5.67
N PHE A 71 7.01 -16.88 -6.25
CA PHE A 71 8.41 -17.06 -6.59
C PHE A 71 9.25 -17.36 -5.35
N THR A 72 9.01 -16.64 -4.26
CA THR A 72 9.75 -16.86 -3.01
C THR A 72 9.44 -18.23 -2.40
N ALA A 73 8.17 -18.66 -2.42
CA ALA A 73 7.77 -19.97 -1.91
C ALA A 73 8.34 -21.15 -2.74
N GLU A 74 8.54 -20.94 -4.06
CA GLU A 74 9.03 -21.96 -4.97
C GLU A 74 10.56 -22.05 -5.00
N THR A 75 11.24 -20.91 -4.85
CA THR A 75 12.70 -20.83 -5.06
C THR A 75 13.50 -20.54 -3.79
N GLY A 76 12.86 -20.10 -2.71
CA GLY A 76 13.53 -19.58 -1.51
C GLY A 76 14.20 -18.21 -1.71
N LEU A 77 14.08 -17.60 -2.90
CA LEU A 77 14.68 -16.32 -3.25
C LEU A 77 13.65 -15.20 -3.21
N SER A 78 14.10 -13.98 -2.92
CA SER A 78 13.31 -12.78 -3.15
C SER A 78 13.21 -12.44 -4.63
N LEU A 79 12.22 -11.63 -5.03
CA LEU A 79 12.15 -11.11 -6.40
C LEU A 79 13.41 -10.32 -6.78
N VAL A 80 14.01 -9.61 -5.83
CA VAL A 80 15.24 -8.82 -6.06
C VAL A 80 16.42 -9.74 -6.46
N GLU A 81 16.56 -10.89 -5.79
CA GLU A 81 17.54 -11.93 -6.19
C GLU A 81 17.18 -12.55 -7.53
N GLY A 82 15.88 -12.73 -7.79
CA GLY A 82 15.37 -13.19 -9.09
C GLY A 82 15.81 -12.25 -10.23
N TYR A 83 15.67 -10.94 -10.05
CA TYR A 83 16.10 -9.93 -11.04
C TYR A 83 17.62 -10.01 -11.26
N ALA A 84 18.41 -10.12 -10.18
CA ALA A 84 19.87 -10.26 -10.28
C ALA A 84 20.26 -11.49 -11.09
N ARG A 85 19.64 -12.66 -10.84
CA ARG A 85 19.88 -13.89 -11.58
C ARG A 85 19.46 -13.81 -13.05
N LYS A 86 18.42 -13.03 -13.34
CA LYS A 86 17.95 -12.83 -14.71
C LYS A 86 18.90 -11.98 -15.54
N GLY A 87 19.55 -11.00 -14.90
CA GLY A 87 20.55 -10.16 -15.55
C GLY A 87 20.73 -8.82 -14.84
N LYS A 88 21.94 -8.27 -14.93
CA LYS A 88 22.31 -7.01 -14.28
C LYS A 88 21.38 -5.84 -14.65
N ALA A 89 20.91 -5.77 -15.91
CA ALA A 89 20.01 -4.72 -16.37
C ALA A 89 18.65 -4.75 -15.61
N TYR A 90 18.08 -5.95 -15.38
CA TYR A 90 16.84 -6.09 -14.63
C TYR A 90 16.98 -5.56 -13.20
N LEU A 91 18.09 -5.86 -12.54
CA LEU A 91 18.37 -5.40 -11.18
C LEU A 91 18.63 -3.90 -11.14
N VAL A 92 19.35 -3.34 -12.11
CA VAL A 92 19.63 -1.89 -12.17
C VAL A 92 18.34 -1.10 -12.40
N ILE A 93 17.48 -1.53 -13.34
CA ILE A 93 16.18 -0.90 -13.57
C ILE A 93 15.34 -0.94 -12.29
N PHE A 94 15.23 -2.10 -11.67
CA PHE A 94 14.52 -2.23 -10.39
C PHE A 94 15.09 -1.29 -9.32
N PHE A 95 16.41 -1.26 -9.16
CA PHE A 95 17.08 -0.45 -8.13
C PHE A 95 16.82 1.06 -8.32
N ILE A 96 16.97 1.58 -9.54
CA ILE A 96 16.74 2.99 -9.82
C ILE A 96 15.28 3.38 -9.52
N LEU A 97 14.33 2.60 -10.02
CA LEU A 97 12.91 2.85 -9.78
C LEU A 97 12.54 2.67 -8.30
N CYS A 98 13.12 1.67 -7.63
CA CYS A 98 12.89 1.44 -6.20
C CYS A 98 13.39 2.61 -5.34
N VAL A 99 14.58 3.17 -5.64
CA VAL A 99 15.12 4.33 -4.94
C VAL A 99 14.24 5.56 -5.19
N TYR A 100 13.81 5.81 -6.41
CA TYR A 100 12.86 6.88 -6.72
C TYR A 100 11.53 6.71 -5.96
N SER A 101 10.91 5.55 -6.08
CA SER A 101 9.64 5.24 -5.38
C SER A 101 9.79 5.33 -3.87
N SER A 102 10.95 4.94 -3.30
CA SER A 102 11.19 4.99 -1.86
C SER A 102 11.05 6.40 -1.27
N VAL A 103 11.61 7.39 -1.96
CA VAL A 103 11.58 8.80 -1.52
C VAL A 103 10.18 9.37 -1.71
N VAL A 104 9.61 9.19 -2.90
CA VAL A 104 8.29 9.76 -3.25
C VAL A 104 7.18 9.15 -2.39
N SER A 105 7.14 7.82 -2.27
CA SER A 105 6.12 7.14 -1.47
C SER A 105 6.25 7.46 0.02
N THR A 106 7.49 7.50 0.54
CA THR A 106 7.73 7.88 1.95
C THR A 106 7.25 9.31 2.21
N ALA A 107 7.57 10.27 1.34
CA ALA A 107 7.11 11.65 1.49
C ALA A 107 5.58 11.74 1.50
N GLY A 108 4.90 11.08 0.55
CA GLY A 108 3.44 11.10 0.46
C GLY A 108 2.75 10.53 1.70
N VAL A 109 3.16 9.32 2.13
CA VAL A 109 2.54 8.68 3.31
C VAL A 109 2.93 9.38 4.62
N ALA A 110 4.15 9.92 4.73
CA ALA A 110 4.58 10.66 5.92
C ALA A 110 3.85 12.00 6.04
N LEU A 111 3.66 12.73 4.93
CA LEU A 111 2.90 13.99 4.95
C LEU A 111 1.45 13.74 5.36
N LEU A 112 0.77 12.75 4.77
CA LEU A 112 -0.59 12.40 5.17
C LEU A 112 -0.67 11.99 6.65
N CYS A 113 0.25 11.14 7.11
CA CYS A 113 0.30 10.72 8.51
C CYS A 113 0.49 11.93 9.44
N THR A 114 1.35 12.87 9.05
CA THR A 114 1.60 14.10 9.81
C THR A 114 0.36 14.99 9.88
N VAL A 115 -0.37 15.14 8.78
CA VAL A 115 -1.60 15.98 8.73
C VAL A 115 -2.71 15.34 9.57
N ILE A 116 -2.85 14.01 9.56
CA ILE A 116 -3.78 13.31 10.47
C ILE A 116 -3.36 13.52 11.94
N LEU A 117 -2.06 13.42 12.25
CA LEU A 117 -1.56 13.68 13.58
C LEU A 117 -1.81 15.13 14.01
N MET A 118 -1.63 16.09 13.09
CA MET A 118 -1.92 17.51 13.32
C MET A 118 -3.37 17.75 13.72
N TYR A 119 -4.31 17.00 13.15
CA TYR A 119 -5.71 17.05 13.54
C TYR A 119 -5.98 16.65 15.00
N LEU A 120 -5.12 15.78 15.56
CA LEU A 120 -5.19 15.30 16.95
C LEU A 120 -4.46 16.25 17.94
N VAL A 121 -3.59 17.14 17.45
CA VAL A 121 -2.80 18.05 18.27
C VAL A 121 -3.59 19.34 18.51
N PRO A 122 -3.72 19.83 19.78
CA PRO A 122 -4.39 21.10 20.06
C PRO A 122 -3.72 22.28 19.33
N ALA A 123 -4.52 23.09 18.63
CA ALA A 123 -4.01 24.25 17.90
C ALA A 123 -3.27 25.25 18.80
N SER A 124 -3.61 25.30 20.10
CA SER A 124 -2.97 26.14 21.11
C SER A 124 -1.48 25.86 21.34
N TRP A 125 -0.98 24.69 20.92
CA TRP A 125 0.43 24.34 21.04
C TRP A 125 1.31 25.02 19.97
N GLY A 126 0.72 25.59 18.91
CA GLY A 126 1.46 26.29 17.86
C GLY A 126 2.43 25.42 17.08
N ILE A 127 2.27 24.09 17.10
CA ILE A 127 3.13 23.14 16.39
C ILE A 127 2.83 23.23 14.90
N THR A 128 3.88 23.28 14.07
CA THR A 128 3.75 23.32 12.61
C THR A 128 3.90 21.92 11.99
N VAL A 129 3.37 21.73 10.77
CA VAL A 129 3.49 20.46 10.03
C VAL A 129 4.95 20.01 9.87
N PRO A 130 5.93 20.88 9.52
CA PRO A 130 7.34 20.48 9.45
C PRO A 130 7.90 19.94 10.76
N VAL A 131 7.58 20.55 11.88
CA VAL A 131 8.05 20.12 13.22
C VAL A 131 7.48 18.75 13.55
N LEU A 132 6.17 18.57 13.33
CA LEU A 132 5.50 17.32 13.62
C LEU A 132 5.97 16.19 12.71
N ALA A 133 6.24 16.50 11.42
CA ALA A 133 6.84 15.57 10.47
C ALA A 133 8.24 15.13 10.90
N ALA A 134 9.07 16.07 11.36
CA ALA A 134 10.41 15.76 11.86
C ALA A 134 10.36 14.84 13.09
N LEU A 135 9.44 15.06 14.01
CA LEU A 135 9.22 14.19 15.17
C LEU A 135 8.76 12.80 14.73
N LEU A 136 7.76 12.72 13.84
CA LEU A 136 7.23 11.45 13.32
C LEU A 136 8.31 10.65 12.60
N MET A 137 9.07 11.28 11.70
CA MET A 137 10.15 10.62 10.97
C MET A 137 11.32 10.25 11.88
N GLY A 138 11.63 11.08 12.90
CA GLY A 138 12.61 10.76 13.92
C GLY A 138 12.24 9.54 14.75
N ILE A 139 10.97 9.44 15.19
CA ILE A 139 10.44 8.26 15.89
C ILE A 139 10.51 7.02 14.97
N THR A 140 10.09 7.15 13.71
CA THR A 140 10.19 6.07 12.73
C THR A 140 11.62 5.58 12.56
N TRP A 141 12.57 6.48 12.44
CA TRP A 141 13.99 6.17 12.32
C TRP A 141 14.53 5.43 13.56
N VAL A 142 14.25 5.93 14.76
CA VAL A 142 14.65 5.28 16.02
C VAL A 142 14.10 3.87 16.12
N LEU A 143 12.82 3.66 15.80
CA LEU A 143 12.16 2.36 15.85
C LEU A 143 12.79 1.36 14.86
N LEU A 144 13.12 1.80 13.65
CA LEU A 144 13.64 0.93 12.59
C LEU A 144 15.13 0.59 12.80
N VAL A 145 15.97 1.58 13.16
CA VAL A 145 17.39 1.36 13.42
C VAL A 145 17.59 0.65 14.76
N GLY A 146 16.78 0.96 15.78
CA GLY A 146 16.80 0.30 17.09
C GLY A 146 16.36 -1.16 17.07
N GLY A 147 15.74 -1.63 15.98
CA GLY A 147 15.34 -3.03 15.83
C GLY A 147 14.07 -3.44 16.56
N HIS A 148 13.28 -2.48 17.06
CA HIS A 148 12.05 -2.73 17.84
C HIS A 148 10.81 -3.05 16.96
N TYR A 149 11.03 -3.33 15.66
CA TYR A 149 9.98 -3.58 14.67
C TYR A 149 9.05 -4.75 15.02
N LYS A 150 9.53 -5.78 15.74
CA LYS A 150 8.71 -6.95 16.07
C LYS A 150 7.51 -6.63 16.97
N ALA A 151 7.67 -5.70 17.90
CA ALA A 151 6.57 -5.28 18.77
C ALA A 151 5.51 -4.50 17.98
N LEU A 152 5.95 -3.76 16.95
CA LEU A 152 5.07 -2.96 16.11
C LEU A 152 4.22 -3.83 15.16
N ASP A 153 4.72 -4.97 14.70
CA ASP A 153 3.99 -5.88 13.78
C ASP A 153 2.65 -6.32 14.37
N GLY A 154 2.61 -6.69 15.64
CA GLY A 154 1.37 -7.05 16.32
C GLY A 154 0.39 -5.88 16.46
N VAL A 155 0.90 -4.73 16.85
CA VAL A 155 0.10 -3.50 17.01
C VAL A 155 -0.47 -3.04 15.66
N THR A 156 0.33 -3.03 14.62
CA THR A 156 -0.10 -2.65 13.26
C THR A 156 -1.24 -3.56 12.75
N LYS A 157 -1.15 -4.86 12.98
CA LYS A 157 -2.21 -5.82 12.63
C LYS A 157 -3.51 -5.55 13.39
N LEU A 158 -3.42 -5.27 14.69
CA LEU A 158 -4.59 -4.92 15.50
C LEU A 158 -5.25 -3.64 14.97
N ILE A 159 -4.47 -2.61 14.70
CA ILE A 159 -4.96 -1.33 14.16
C ILE A 159 -5.64 -1.54 12.81
N LEU A 160 -5.06 -2.35 11.92
CA LEU A 160 -5.66 -2.71 10.65
C LEU A 160 -7.04 -3.37 10.83
N VAL A 161 -7.17 -4.29 11.76
CA VAL A 161 -8.45 -4.94 12.09
C VAL A 161 -9.45 -3.90 12.62
N VAL A 162 -9.03 -3.05 13.56
CA VAL A 162 -9.89 -2.01 14.12
C VAL A 162 -10.36 -1.04 13.04
N LEU A 163 -9.46 -0.56 12.18
CA LEU A 163 -9.82 0.32 11.05
C LEU A 163 -10.80 -0.37 10.10
N SER A 164 -10.56 -1.65 9.79
CA SER A 164 -11.43 -2.43 8.91
C SER A 164 -12.83 -2.57 9.47
N VAL A 165 -12.94 -2.99 10.72
CA VAL A 165 -14.23 -3.18 11.40
C VAL A 165 -14.97 -1.85 11.54
N SER A 166 -14.28 -0.80 11.99
CA SER A 166 -14.91 0.52 12.16
C SER A 166 -15.39 1.12 10.84
N THR A 167 -14.64 0.93 9.74
CA THR A 167 -15.08 1.38 8.40
C THR A 167 -16.31 0.61 7.94
N VAL A 168 -16.36 -0.71 8.13
CA VAL A 168 -17.55 -1.51 7.81
C VAL A 168 -18.75 -1.05 8.65
N VAL A 169 -18.58 -0.84 9.94
CA VAL A 169 -19.63 -0.32 10.83
C VAL A 169 -20.11 1.06 10.37
N ALA A 170 -19.18 1.98 10.05
CA ALA A 170 -19.53 3.31 9.56
C ALA A 170 -20.37 3.25 8.28
N VAL A 171 -19.97 2.39 7.32
CA VAL A 171 -20.73 2.24 6.06
C VAL A 171 -22.11 1.64 6.30
N VAL A 172 -22.24 0.63 7.16
CA VAL A 172 -23.55 0.03 7.49
C VAL A 172 -24.46 1.05 8.14
N MET A 173 -23.93 1.85 9.08
CA MET A 173 -24.72 2.90 9.75
C MET A 173 -25.09 4.04 8.81
N ALA A 174 -24.15 4.50 7.94
CA ALA A 174 -24.44 5.51 6.93
C ALA A 174 -25.49 5.02 5.92
N ALA A 175 -25.38 3.76 5.47
CA ALA A 175 -26.37 3.17 4.57
C ALA A 175 -27.79 3.08 5.20
N ALA A 176 -27.86 2.83 6.50
CA ALA A 176 -29.14 2.81 7.24
C ALA A 176 -29.79 4.20 7.37
N GLN A 177 -28.99 5.28 7.32
CA GLN A 177 -29.50 6.66 7.32
C GLN A 177 -30.02 7.11 5.95
N GLY A 178 -29.63 6.39 4.88
CA GLY A 178 -29.98 6.72 3.50
C GLY A 178 -28.96 7.65 2.84
N ALA A 179 -29.16 7.91 1.54
CA ALA A 179 -28.26 8.77 0.78
C ALA A 179 -28.54 10.27 1.09
N VAL A 180 -27.47 11.05 1.24
CA VAL A 180 -27.51 12.50 1.51
C VAL A 180 -27.73 13.35 0.25
N ARG A 181 -28.07 12.72 -0.85
CA ARG A 181 -28.15 13.34 -2.17
C ARG A 181 -29.26 14.39 -2.25
N GLU A 182 -28.90 15.60 -2.68
CA GLU A 182 -29.86 16.69 -2.90
C GLU A 182 -30.77 16.46 -4.11
N PRO A 183 -32.02 16.94 -4.08
CA PRO A 183 -32.92 16.92 -5.24
C PRO A 183 -32.33 17.72 -6.40
N GLY A 184 -32.27 17.11 -7.59
CA GLY A 184 -31.74 17.79 -8.79
C GLY A 184 -30.23 17.68 -8.98
N PHE A 185 -29.51 16.97 -8.14
CA PHE A 185 -28.08 16.72 -8.31
C PHE A 185 -27.78 16.03 -9.65
N ILE A 186 -26.89 16.62 -10.44
CA ILE A 186 -26.43 16.07 -11.72
C ILE A 186 -25.17 15.25 -11.48
N GLU A 187 -25.22 13.96 -11.81
CA GLU A 187 -24.09 13.05 -11.60
C GLU A 187 -22.92 13.41 -12.52
N PRO A 188 -21.75 13.74 -11.97
CA PRO A 188 -20.56 13.94 -12.78
C PRO A 188 -20.06 12.61 -13.38
N SER A 189 -19.63 12.65 -14.65
CA SER A 189 -19.04 11.47 -15.30
C SER A 189 -17.53 11.44 -15.07
N PRO A 190 -16.97 10.34 -14.57
CA PRO A 190 -15.52 10.18 -14.45
C PRO A 190 -14.85 9.79 -15.79
N TRP A 191 -15.64 9.52 -16.84
CA TRP A 191 -15.15 8.95 -18.10
C TRP A 191 -14.83 10.03 -19.13
N ASN A 192 -13.91 10.94 -18.77
CA ASN A 192 -13.42 12.00 -19.66
C ASN A 192 -11.93 12.26 -19.40
N LEU A 193 -11.27 13.00 -20.30
CA LEU A 193 -9.83 13.26 -20.21
C LEU A 193 -9.46 14.20 -19.04
N ALA A 194 -10.37 15.07 -18.61
CA ALA A 194 -10.12 15.97 -17.48
C ALA A 194 -9.96 15.19 -16.15
N THR A 195 -10.63 14.04 -16.02
CA THR A 195 -10.54 13.18 -14.83
C THR A 195 -9.47 12.09 -14.95
N LEU A 196 -8.79 11.96 -16.10
CA LEU A 196 -7.82 10.90 -16.35
C LEU A 196 -6.71 10.88 -15.29
N ALA A 197 -6.22 12.05 -14.88
CA ALA A 197 -5.19 12.14 -13.83
C ALA A 197 -5.68 11.57 -12.49
N PHE A 198 -6.95 11.78 -12.13
CA PHE A 198 -7.58 11.21 -10.94
C PHE A 198 -7.71 9.68 -11.06
N LEU A 199 -8.16 9.16 -12.21
CA LEU A 199 -8.29 7.72 -12.46
C LEU A 199 -6.93 7.02 -12.37
N VAL A 200 -5.90 7.61 -12.98
CA VAL A 200 -4.53 7.10 -12.94
C VAL A 200 -3.98 7.10 -11.51
N ALA A 201 -4.19 8.18 -10.75
CA ALA A 201 -3.81 8.26 -9.35
C ALA A 201 -4.52 7.19 -8.50
N LEU A 202 -5.85 7.06 -8.65
CA LEU A 202 -6.65 6.06 -7.94
C LEU A 202 -6.12 4.64 -8.19
N ILE A 203 -5.88 4.27 -9.45
CA ILE A 203 -5.37 2.93 -9.80
C ILE A 203 -3.90 2.77 -9.34
N GLY A 204 -3.11 3.83 -9.33
CA GLY A 204 -1.68 3.79 -9.01
C GLY A 204 -1.37 3.09 -7.69
N TRP A 205 -2.04 3.50 -6.64
CA TRP A 205 -1.91 2.90 -5.31
C TRP A 205 -2.97 1.86 -4.96
N MET A 206 -3.84 1.48 -5.89
CA MET A 206 -4.90 0.49 -5.66
C MET A 206 -4.48 -0.93 -6.08
N PRO A 207 -4.37 -1.91 -5.17
CA PRO A 207 -4.45 -1.75 -3.71
C PRO A 207 -3.17 -1.12 -3.14
N ALA A 208 -2.04 -1.21 -3.85
CA ALA A 208 -0.73 -0.64 -3.53
C ALA A 208 0.10 -0.43 -4.82
N PRO A 209 1.27 0.25 -4.75
CA PRO A 209 2.27 0.22 -5.81
C PRO A 209 2.77 -1.20 -6.09
N ILE A 210 3.02 -1.57 -7.36
CA ILE A 210 3.36 -2.97 -7.74
C ILE A 210 4.70 -3.43 -7.15
N GLU A 211 5.64 -2.52 -6.95
CA GLU A 211 6.94 -2.83 -6.31
C GLU A 211 6.81 -3.35 -4.88
N VAL A 212 5.69 -3.12 -4.20
CA VAL A 212 5.40 -3.71 -2.88
C VAL A 212 5.42 -5.24 -2.94
N SER A 213 5.19 -5.85 -4.11
CA SER A 213 5.39 -7.30 -4.32
C SER A 213 6.85 -7.73 -4.05
N ALA A 214 7.82 -6.91 -4.47
CA ALA A 214 9.24 -7.19 -4.17
C ALA A 214 9.54 -7.02 -2.68
N LEU A 215 8.97 -6.00 -2.03
CA LEU A 215 9.09 -5.81 -0.57
C LEU A 215 8.48 -6.99 0.17
N ASN A 216 7.30 -7.44 -0.24
CA ASN A 216 6.63 -8.61 0.33
C ASN A 216 7.50 -9.87 0.22
N SER A 217 8.14 -10.10 -0.93
CA SER A 217 9.05 -11.22 -1.13
C SER A 217 10.24 -11.22 -0.15
N LEU A 218 10.76 -10.05 0.20
CA LEU A 218 11.83 -9.88 1.20
C LEU A 218 11.33 -10.15 2.62
N TRP A 219 10.11 -9.71 2.96
CA TRP A 219 9.50 -10.00 4.27
C TRP A 219 9.20 -11.49 4.43
N ILE A 220 8.71 -12.16 3.39
CA ILE A 220 8.50 -13.63 3.39
C ILE A 220 9.84 -14.33 3.66
N LYS A 221 10.89 -13.96 2.94
CA LYS A 221 12.22 -14.54 3.12
C LYS A 221 12.76 -14.32 4.53
N ALA A 222 12.58 -13.13 5.11
CA ALA A 222 12.96 -12.83 6.48
C ALA A 222 12.18 -13.70 7.48
N LYS A 223 10.87 -13.85 7.31
CA LYS A 223 10.03 -14.68 8.16
C LYS A 223 10.40 -16.17 8.08
N VAL A 224 10.62 -16.70 6.89
CA VAL A 224 11.03 -18.10 6.70
C VAL A 224 12.38 -18.37 7.34
N LYS A 225 13.31 -17.40 7.31
CA LYS A 225 14.62 -17.53 8.00
C LYS A 225 14.43 -17.59 9.53
N GLU A 226 13.49 -16.87 10.09
CA GLU A 226 13.20 -16.88 11.54
C GLU A 226 12.37 -18.09 11.97
N ASN A 227 11.45 -18.52 11.13
CA ASN A 227 10.55 -19.65 11.35
C ASN A 227 10.45 -20.51 10.07
N PRO A 228 11.23 -21.57 9.94
CA PRO A 228 11.21 -22.47 8.78
C PRO A 228 9.84 -23.15 8.53
N GLU A 229 8.99 -23.31 9.56
CA GLU A 229 7.64 -23.85 9.38
C GLU A 229 6.74 -22.93 8.55
N ALA A 230 7.04 -21.62 8.50
CA ALA A 230 6.36 -20.65 7.64
C ALA A 230 6.68 -20.80 6.15
N ALA A 231 7.62 -21.67 5.76
CA ALA A 231 8.04 -21.86 4.37
C ALA A 231 7.03 -22.59 3.48
N GLN A 232 5.89 -23.05 4.02
CA GLN A 232 4.90 -23.79 3.23
C GLN A 232 4.23 -22.89 2.18
N LYS A 233 4.37 -23.26 0.90
CA LYS A 233 3.78 -22.53 -0.25
C LYS A 233 2.30 -22.24 -0.06
N LYS A 234 1.51 -23.21 0.42
CA LYS A 234 0.07 -23.03 0.65
C LYS A 234 -0.21 -21.97 1.71
N GLY A 235 0.58 -21.91 2.77
CA GLY A 235 0.45 -20.92 3.83
C GLY A 235 0.84 -19.52 3.37
N ILE A 236 1.95 -19.39 2.64
CA ILE A 236 2.44 -18.14 2.09
C ILE A 236 1.40 -17.53 1.12
N LEU A 237 0.85 -18.35 0.22
CA LEU A 237 -0.16 -17.90 -0.74
C LEU A 237 -1.50 -17.61 -0.06
N PHE A 238 -1.85 -18.32 1.01
CA PHE A 238 -3.05 -18.02 1.80
C PHE A 238 -2.93 -16.66 2.48
N ASP A 239 -1.81 -16.39 3.16
CA ASP A 239 -1.53 -15.12 3.83
C ASP A 239 -1.57 -13.95 2.83
N PHE A 240 -0.92 -14.10 1.68
CA PHE A 240 -0.96 -13.13 0.60
C PHE A 240 -2.40 -12.88 0.09
N ASN A 241 -3.13 -13.93 -0.25
CA ASN A 241 -4.47 -13.81 -0.79
C ASN A 241 -5.43 -13.15 0.21
N LEU A 242 -5.32 -13.51 1.49
CA LEU A 242 -6.10 -12.89 2.55
C LEU A 242 -5.85 -11.38 2.61
N GLY A 243 -4.57 -10.97 2.67
CA GLY A 243 -4.22 -9.54 2.69
C GLY A 243 -4.68 -8.79 1.45
N PHE A 244 -4.54 -9.40 0.26
CA PHE A 244 -4.95 -8.78 -1.00
C PHE A 244 -6.48 -8.61 -1.11
N ILE A 245 -7.25 -9.65 -0.73
CA ILE A 245 -8.71 -9.61 -0.74
C ILE A 245 -9.23 -8.59 0.28
N VAL A 246 -8.69 -8.59 1.49
CA VAL A 246 -9.08 -7.62 2.53
C VAL A 246 -8.83 -6.19 2.03
N SER A 247 -7.66 -5.91 1.43
CA SER A 247 -7.39 -4.60 0.86
C SER A 247 -8.40 -4.22 -0.22
N THR A 248 -8.70 -5.14 -1.16
CA THR A 248 -9.65 -4.87 -2.25
C THR A 248 -11.06 -4.60 -1.73
N VAL A 249 -11.53 -5.39 -0.78
CA VAL A 249 -12.86 -5.25 -0.18
C VAL A 249 -12.97 -3.93 0.59
N LEU A 250 -11.96 -3.58 1.38
CA LEU A 250 -11.94 -2.32 2.13
C LEU A 250 -11.92 -1.11 1.21
N ALA A 251 -11.26 -1.17 0.05
CA ALA A 251 -11.33 -0.09 -0.93
C ALA A 251 -12.78 0.22 -1.33
N VAL A 252 -13.59 -0.82 -1.56
CA VAL A 252 -15.02 -0.66 -1.88
C VAL A 252 -15.80 -0.07 -0.69
N PHE A 253 -15.50 -0.47 0.55
CA PHE A 253 -16.13 0.13 1.73
C PHE A 253 -15.77 1.61 1.90
N PHE A 254 -14.53 2.01 1.59
CA PHE A 254 -14.15 3.43 1.59
C PHE A 254 -14.85 4.22 0.49
N VAL A 255 -15.05 3.65 -0.70
CA VAL A 255 -15.92 4.26 -1.73
C VAL A 255 -17.34 4.42 -1.18
N ALA A 256 -17.90 3.36 -0.59
CA ALA A 256 -19.24 3.38 -0.02
C ALA A 256 -19.40 4.48 1.06
N LEU A 257 -18.39 4.68 1.92
CA LEU A 257 -18.39 5.75 2.91
C LEU A 257 -18.53 7.12 2.23
N GLY A 258 -17.73 7.39 1.19
CA GLY A 258 -17.82 8.62 0.40
C GLY A 258 -19.20 8.79 -0.26
N VAL A 259 -19.76 7.70 -0.78
CA VAL A 259 -21.09 7.71 -1.42
C VAL A 259 -22.20 8.05 -0.44
N PHE A 260 -22.27 7.37 0.70
CA PHE A 260 -23.38 7.54 1.63
C PHE A 260 -23.31 8.84 2.44
N VAL A 261 -22.11 9.41 2.60
CA VAL A 261 -21.95 10.58 3.48
C VAL A 261 -21.76 11.89 2.73
N GLN A 262 -21.26 11.87 1.48
CA GLN A 262 -20.91 13.12 0.79
C GLN A 262 -21.39 13.23 -0.65
N TYR A 263 -21.63 12.12 -1.36
CA TYR A 263 -22.00 12.18 -2.78
C TYR A 263 -23.33 12.89 -3.00
N GLY A 264 -23.26 14.06 -3.66
CA GLY A 264 -24.44 14.87 -3.97
C GLY A 264 -25.03 15.64 -2.78
N SER A 265 -24.29 15.79 -1.67
CA SER A 265 -24.72 16.56 -0.48
C SER A 265 -24.70 18.08 -0.66
N GLY A 266 -24.26 18.59 -1.81
CA GLY A 266 -24.04 20.02 -2.01
C GLY A 266 -22.79 20.59 -1.34
N GLU A 267 -22.08 19.79 -0.54
CA GLU A 267 -20.80 20.19 0.04
C GLU A 267 -19.64 19.91 -0.92
N ASP A 268 -18.81 20.93 -1.17
CA ASP A 268 -17.60 20.75 -1.96
C ASP A 268 -16.60 19.84 -1.27
N LEU A 269 -15.96 18.98 -2.06
CA LEU A 269 -14.90 18.14 -1.53
C LEU A 269 -13.61 18.94 -1.37
N GLU A 270 -13.15 19.05 -0.14
CA GLU A 270 -11.89 19.70 0.18
C GLU A 270 -10.71 18.88 -0.34
N MET A 271 -10.20 19.29 -1.51
CA MET A 271 -9.07 18.59 -2.15
C MET A 271 -7.72 19.14 -1.69
N ALA A 272 -7.70 20.31 -1.05
CA ALA A 272 -6.48 21.02 -0.71
C ALA A 272 -6.05 20.82 0.75
N GLY A 273 -4.79 20.43 0.93
CA GLY A 273 -4.06 20.56 2.20
C GLY A 273 -4.68 19.83 3.40
N GLY A 274 -4.60 20.50 4.55
CA GLY A 274 -5.08 19.94 5.81
C GLY A 274 -6.60 19.90 5.98
N ALA A 275 -7.38 20.57 5.12
CA ALA A 275 -8.83 20.64 5.21
C ALA A 275 -9.52 19.30 4.90
N TYR A 276 -8.92 18.45 4.08
CA TYR A 276 -9.46 17.11 3.75
C TYR A 276 -9.59 16.20 4.97
N ILE A 277 -8.64 16.25 5.92
CA ILE A 277 -8.66 15.37 7.09
C ILE A 277 -9.82 15.67 8.03
N PRO A 278 -10.10 16.94 8.41
CA PRO A 278 -11.32 17.30 9.12
C PRO A 278 -12.60 16.81 8.41
N GLN A 279 -12.67 16.96 7.09
CA GLN A 279 -13.81 16.50 6.30
C GLN A 279 -13.94 14.96 6.32
N LEU A 280 -12.85 14.22 6.16
CA LEU A 280 -12.86 12.75 6.31
C LEU A 280 -13.31 12.33 7.72
N MET A 281 -12.86 13.02 8.75
CA MET A 281 -13.29 12.72 10.13
C MET A 281 -14.76 13.08 10.34
N SER A 282 -15.27 14.15 9.72
CA SER A 282 -16.69 14.51 9.78
C SER A 282 -17.58 13.44 9.14
N MET A 283 -17.11 12.76 8.08
CA MET A 283 -17.84 11.63 7.49
C MET A 283 -18.07 10.49 8.50
N TYR A 284 -17.04 10.15 9.29
CA TYR A 284 -17.22 9.19 10.37
C TYR A 284 -18.14 9.70 11.47
N GLY A 285 -18.05 11.01 11.80
CA GLY A 285 -18.93 11.67 12.74
C GLY A 285 -20.39 11.64 12.31
N ALA A 286 -20.66 11.90 11.03
CA ALA A 286 -21.99 11.81 10.44
C ALA A 286 -22.52 10.38 10.42
N ALA A 287 -21.68 9.40 10.10
CA ALA A 287 -22.07 8.00 10.00
C ALA A 287 -22.31 7.34 11.38
N ILE A 288 -21.38 7.49 12.32
CA ILE A 288 -21.38 6.76 13.61
C ILE A 288 -21.85 7.65 14.78
N GLY A 289 -21.55 8.95 14.70
CA GLY A 289 -21.79 9.94 15.75
C GLY A 289 -20.50 10.68 16.14
N GLN A 290 -20.64 11.91 16.63
CA GLN A 290 -19.50 12.80 16.93
C GLN A 290 -18.54 12.25 17.97
N TRP A 291 -18.99 11.37 18.86
CA TRP A 291 -18.13 10.69 19.83
C TRP A 291 -17.06 9.78 19.19
N ALA A 292 -17.32 9.28 17.96
CA ALA A 292 -16.41 8.41 17.25
C ALA A 292 -15.25 9.16 16.57
N VAL A 293 -15.38 10.46 16.31
CA VAL A 293 -14.40 11.27 15.58
C VAL A 293 -12.99 11.19 16.15
N PRO A 294 -12.75 11.46 17.46
CA PRO A 294 -11.39 11.38 18.00
C PRO A 294 -10.81 9.95 17.96
N LEU A 295 -11.66 8.94 18.15
CA LEU A 295 -11.24 7.55 18.04
C LEU A 295 -10.84 7.20 16.61
N MET A 296 -11.63 7.61 15.62
CA MET A 296 -11.34 7.36 14.21
C MET A 296 -10.09 8.09 13.74
N ALA A 297 -9.88 9.32 14.19
CA ALA A 297 -8.66 10.06 13.91
C ALA A 297 -7.41 9.35 14.48
N LEU A 298 -7.51 8.82 15.71
CA LEU A 298 -6.43 8.04 16.32
C LEU A 298 -6.17 6.74 15.55
N VAL A 299 -7.21 6.02 15.14
CA VAL A 299 -7.11 4.78 14.37
C VAL A 299 -6.51 5.05 12.98
N ALA A 300 -6.95 6.12 12.30
CA ALA A 300 -6.42 6.54 11.02
C ALA A 300 -4.93 6.94 11.13
N PHE A 301 -4.57 7.72 12.16
CA PHE A 301 -3.18 8.04 12.46
C PHE A 301 -2.34 6.79 12.66
N ALA A 302 -2.79 5.88 13.51
CA ALA A 302 -2.04 4.67 13.83
C ALA A 302 -1.88 3.75 12.62
N ALA A 303 -2.91 3.63 11.77
CA ALA A 303 -2.83 2.91 10.49
C ALA A 303 -1.80 3.54 9.55
N MET A 304 -1.86 4.87 9.37
CA MET A 304 -0.90 5.59 8.53
C MET A 304 0.52 5.53 9.08
N PHE A 305 0.70 5.60 10.40
CA PHE A 305 2.01 5.46 11.03
C PHE A 305 2.60 4.06 10.77
N GLY A 306 1.78 3.01 10.87
CA GLY A 306 2.14 1.66 10.47
C GLY A 306 2.58 1.58 9.00
N THR A 307 1.86 2.27 8.10
CA THR A 307 2.22 2.38 6.68
C THR A 307 3.58 3.08 6.50
N VAL A 308 3.84 4.20 7.19
CA VAL A 308 5.14 4.91 7.12
C VAL A 308 6.28 3.98 7.49
N ILE A 309 6.17 3.27 8.62
CA ILE A 309 7.19 2.33 9.09
C ILE A 309 7.42 1.21 8.08
N THR A 310 6.34 0.60 7.58
CA THR A 310 6.40 -0.52 6.66
C THR A 310 7.02 -0.12 5.31
N VAL A 311 6.67 1.07 4.82
CA VAL A 311 7.19 1.64 3.58
C VAL A 311 8.69 1.92 3.71
N VAL A 312 9.12 2.62 4.77
CA VAL A 312 10.55 2.94 4.99
C VAL A 312 11.38 1.67 5.17
N ASP A 313 10.95 0.69 5.99
CA ASP A 313 11.67 -0.59 6.17
C ASP A 313 11.74 -1.39 4.88
N GLY A 314 10.61 -1.50 4.16
CA GLY A 314 10.52 -2.28 2.93
C GLY A 314 11.44 -1.74 1.84
N TYR A 315 11.39 -0.45 1.55
CA TYR A 315 12.24 0.17 0.55
C TYR A 315 13.72 0.17 0.96
N ALA A 316 14.03 0.39 2.24
CA ALA A 316 15.40 0.32 2.72
C ALA A 316 16.00 -1.09 2.55
N ARG A 317 15.21 -2.13 2.85
CA ARG A 317 15.62 -3.53 2.59
C ARG A 317 15.84 -3.80 1.10
N ALA A 318 14.90 -3.38 0.25
CA ALA A 318 14.98 -3.61 -1.19
C ALA A 318 16.18 -2.88 -1.81
N SER A 319 16.43 -1.64 -1.40
CA SER A 319 17.57 -0.85 -1.87
C SER A 319 18.91 -1.43 -1.38
N ALA A 320 19.00 -1.81 -0.11
CA ALA A 320 20.20 -2.44 0.45
C ALA A 320 20.49 -3.78 -0.22
N GLU A 321 19.48 -4.62 -0.45
CA GLU A 321 19.63 -5.91 -1.12
C GLU A 321 20.03 -5.74 -2.58
N SER A 322 19.43 -4.79 -3.30
CA SER A 322 19.80 -4.48 -4.68
C SER A 322 21.26 -4.05 -4.78
N LEU A 323 21.69 -3.14 -3.90
CA LEU A 323 23.07 -2.66 -3.88
C LEU A 323 24.07 -3.77 -3.53
N ARG A 324 23.72 -4.63 -2.56
CA ARG A 324 24.50 -5.84 -2.21
C ARG A 324 24.75 -6.72 -3.44
N LEU A 325 23.67 -7.02 -4.16
CA LEU A 325 23.73 -7.89 -5.35
C LEU A 325 24.49 -7.24 -6.51
N LEU A 326 24.33 -5.93 -6.72
CA LEU A 326 25.07 -5.17 -7.73
C LEU A 326 26.59 -5.16 -7.47
N ARG A 327 26.98 -5.17 -6.18
CA ARG A 327 28.38 -5.21 -5.74
C ARG A 327 28.95 -6.63 -5.62
N GLY A 328 28.16 -7.67 -5.86
CA GLY A 328 28.58 -9.06 -5.72
C GLY A 328 28.89 -9.47 -4.28
N GLN A 329 28.35 -8.75 -3.28
CA GLN A 329 28.58 -9.06 -1.87
C GLN A 329 27.77 -10.30 -1.44
N ALA A 330 28.39 -11.23 -0.70
CA ALA A 330 27.75 -12.47 -0.27
C ALA A 330 26.69 -12.21 0.83
N GLU A 331 27.02 -11.37 1.82
CA GLU A 331 26.18 -11.17 3.00
C GLU A 331 25.41 -9.85 2.98
N PHE A 332 24.18 -9.91 3.54
CA PHE A 332 23.35 -8.72 3.75
C PHE A 332 23.89 -7.91 4.94
N SER A 333 24.20 -6.65 4.70
CA SER A 333 24.69 -5.73 5.73
C SER A 333 23.57 -4.97 6.43
N ARG A 334 23.44 -5.16 7.74
CA ARG A 334 22.52 -4.36 8.57
C ARG A 334 22.87 -2.87 8.50
N ARG A 335 24.17 -2.50 8.52
CA ARG A 335 24.59 -1.10 8.39
C ARG A 335 24.16 -0.48 7.06
N ALA A 336 24.21 -1.24 5.96
CA ALA A 336 23.73 -0.76 4.67
C ALA A 336 22.21 -0.47 4.71
N LYS A 337 21.41 -1.35 5.33
CA LYS A 337 19.99 -1.12 5.53
C LYS A 337 19.74 0.14 6.38
N ASP A 338 20.46 0.31 7.49
CA ASP A 338 20.29 1.45 8.39
C ASP A 338 20.67 2.78 7.70
N LEU A 339 21.69 2.77 6.83
CA LEU A 339 22.02 3.91 5.96
C LEU A 339 20.89 4.24 4.97
N TRP A 340 20.26 3.23 4.37
CA TRP A 340 19.11 3.43 3.49
C TRP A 340 17.89 3.95 4.26
N ILE A 341 17.61 3.45 5.47
CA ILE A 341 16.57 4.00 6.35
C ILE A 341 16.83 5.49 6.59
N THR A 342 18.05 5.84 6.94
CA THR A 342 18.44 7.23 7.22
C THR A 342 18.28 8.11 5.98
N GLY A 343 18.80 7.68 4.83
CA GLY A 343 18.72 8.43 3.58
C GLY A 343 17.28 8.65 3.12
N ILE A 344 16.46 7.61 3.14
CA ILE A 344 15.04 7.68 2.76
C ILE A 344 14.27 8.60 3.73
N SER A 345 14.55 8.50 5.04
CA SER A 345 13.89 9.33 6.04
C SER A 345 14.25 10.80 5.90
N ILE A 346 15.51 11.13 5.65
CA ILE A 346 15.98 12.53 5.45
C ILE A 346 15.38 13.10 4.15
N LEU A 347 15.49 12.38 3.04
CA LEU A 347 14.96 12.85 1.75
C LEU A 347 13.45 12.97 1.76
N GLY A 348 12.75 11.97 2.35
CA GLY A 348 11.31 12.02 2.54
C GLY A 348 10.88 13.21 3.39
N LEU A 349 11.56 13.45 4.53
CA LEU A 349 11.30 14.61 5.37
C LEU A 349 11.56 15.93 4.64
N ALA A 350 12.63 16.04 3.87
CA ALA A 350 12.94 17.24 3.11
C ALA A 350 11.79 17.59 2.13
N ILE A 351 11.23 16.57 1.44
CA ILE A 351 10.07 16.77 0.56
C ILE A 351 8.82 17.14 1.38
N VAL A 352 8.58 16.48 2.53
CA VAL A 352 7.44 16.81 3.41
C VAL A 352 7.51 18.26 3.87
N VAL A 353 8.69 18.75 4.27
CA VAL A 353 8.89 20.15 4.67
C VAL A 353 8.62 21.10 3.51
N TRP A 354 9.14 20.78 2.32
CA TRP A 354 8.95 21.59 1.12
C TRP A 354 7.48 21.63 0.67
N MET A 355 6.77 20.50 0.73
CA MET A 355 5.37 20.37 0.29
C MET A 355 4.36 20.39 1.45
N SER A 356 4.73 20.92 2.60
CA SER A 356 3.93 20.84 3.85
C SER A 356 2.51 21.40 3.73
N ALA A 357 2.29 22.38 2.84
CA ALA A 357 0.98 22.97 2.56
C ALA A 357 0.26 22.32 1.34
N GLN A 358 0.86 21.34 0.67
CA GLN A 358 0.42 20.81 -0.63
C GLN A 358 0.15 19.29 -0.56
N LEU A 359 -0.62 18.86 0.47
CA LEU A 359 -0.89 17.43 0.69
C LEU A 359 -1.53 16.76 -0.54
N ALA A 360 -2.53 17.37 -1.15
CA ALA A 360 -3.23 16.80 -2.29
C ALA A 360 -2.30 16.60 -3.51
N ASP A 361 -1.46 17.59 -3.80
CA ASP A 361 -0.52 17.53 -4.92
C ASP A 361 0.55 16.47 -4.66
N MET A 362 1.07 16.40 -3.43
CA MET A 362 2.06 15.39 -3.05
C MET A 362 1.48 13.97 -3.19
N LEU A 363 0.27 13.74 -2.70
CA LEU A 363 -0.39 12.44 -2.81
C LEU A 363 -0.69 12.11 -4.27
N ARG A 364 -1.23 13.05 -5.04
CA ARG A 364 -1.51 12.87 -6.47
C ARG A 364 -0.23 12.54 -7.23
N TYR A 365 0.85 13.27 -7.00
CA TYR A 365 2.14 13.00 -7.60
C TYR A 365 2.66 11.61 -7.27
N ALA A 366 2.62 11.20 -5.99
CA ALA A 366 3.08 9.89 -5.55
C ALA A 366 2.26 8.76 -6.18
N MET A 367 0.93 8.89 -6.22
CA MET A 367 0.03 7.91 -6.81
C MET A 367 0.21 7.79 -8.33
N ILE A 368 0.34 8.91 -9.05
CA ILE A 368 0.60 8.93 -10.50
C ILE A 368 1.97 8.31 -10.80
N SER A 369 3.00 8.68 -10.04
CA SER A 369 4.35 8.12 -10.19
C SER A 369 4.36 6.60 -10.05
N ALA A 370 3.63 6.07 -9.05
CA ALA A 370 3.48 4.64 -8.86
C ALA A 370 2.75 3.97 -10.04
N PHE A 371 1.77 4.64 -10.65
CA PHE A 371 1.09 4.12 -11.83
C PHE A 371 1.99 4.11 -13.08
N VAL A 372 2.70 5.20 -13.33
CA VAL A 372 3.60 5.33 -14.50
C VAL A 372 4.73 4.29 -14.45
N THR A 373 5.23 3.95 -13.27
CA THR A 373 6.26 2.92 -13.08
C THR A 373 5.69 1.49 -13.04
N ALA A 374 4.39 1.34 -12.81
CA ALA A 374 3.73 0.05 -12.66
C ALA A 374 3.95 -0.94 -13.82
N PRO A 375 3.90 -0.56 -15.12
CA PRO A 375 4.16 -1.50 -16.22
C PRO A 375 5.57 -2.11 -16.15
N VAL A 376 6.56 -1.32 -15.72
CA VAL A 376 7.95 -1.78 -15.61
C VAL A 376 8.07 -2.80 -14.47
N PHE A 377 7.57 -2.49 -13.28
CA PHE A 377 7.56 -3.43 -12.16
C PHE A 377 6.74 -4.68 -12.46
N ALA A 378 5.59 -4.55 -13.12
CA ALA A 378 4.76 -5.66 -13.56
C ALA A 378 5.54 -6.59 -14.52
N TRP A 379 6.24 -6.01 -15.50
CA TRP A 379 7.09 -6.76 -16.41
C TRP A 379 8.25 -7.45 -15.69
N LEU A 380 8.93 -6.77 -14.78
CA LEU A 380 10.02 -7.36 -13.99
C LEU A 380 9.52 -8.61 -13.25
N ASN A 381 8.40 -8.51 -12.52
CA ASN A 381 7.81 -9.62 -11.78
C ASN A 381 7.40 -10.77 -12.72
N PHE A 382 6.61 -10.46 -13.75
CA PHE A 382 6.12 -11.46 -14.70
C PHE A 382 7.24 -12.15 -15.46
N SER A 383 8.30 -11.40 -15.79
CA SER A 383 9.43 -11.93 -16.52
C SER A 383 10.13 -13.09 -15.83
N LEU A 384 10.07 -13.19 -14.48
CA LEU A 384 10.69 -14.26 -13.71
C LEU A 384 9.90 -15.58 -13.81
N VAL A 385 8.57 -15.50 -13.90
CA VAL A 385 7.67 -16.66 -13.82
C VAL A 385 7.03 -17.03 -15.16
N ARG A 386 7.10 -16.19 -16.19
CA ARG A 386 6.36 -16.38 -17.46
C ARG A 386 6.68 -17.67 -18.20
N LYS A 387 7.89 -18.21 -18.03
CA LYS A 387 8.36 -19.46 -18.66
C LYS A 387 8.14 -20.68 -17.77
N ASP A 388 7.66 -20.49 -16.55
CA ASP A 388 7.39 -21.60 -15.66
C ASP A 388 6.22 -22.42 -16.18
N ALA A 389 6.45 -23.72 -16.41
CA ALA A 389 5.45 -24.66 -16.89
C ALA A 389 4.32 -24.88 -15.86
N THR A 390 4.61 -24.66 -14.58
CA THR A 390 3.63 -24.83 -13.49
C THR A 390 2.72 -23.64 -13.31
N LEU A 391 2.99 -22.49 -13.97
CA LEU A 391 2.14 -21.32 -13.94
C LEU A 391 0.81 -21.58 -14.65
N ALA A 392 -0.30 -21.48 -13.89
CA ALA A 392 -1.63 -21.70 -14.44
C ALA A 392 -1.87 -20.83 -15.69
N PRO A 393 -2.39 -21.38 -16.80
CA PRO A 393 -2.62 -20.63 -18.04
C PRO A 393 -3.51 -19.38 -17.82
N ALA A 394 -4.55 -19.50 -17.00
CA ALA A 394 -5.42 -18.37 -16.66
C ALA A 394 -4.66 -17.20 -16.01
N LEU A 395 -3.74 -17.50 -15.08
CA LEU A 395 -2.92 -16.47 -14.42
C LEU A 395 -1.94 -15.83 -15.40
N ARG A 396 -1.40 -16.61 -16.34
CA ARG A 396 -0.53 -16.11 -17.40
C ARG A 396 -1.25 -15.16 -18.35
N TRP A 397 -2.46 -15.52 -18.78
CA TRP A 397 -3.30 -14.65 -19.62
C TRP A 397 -3.72 -13.39 -18.87
N LEU A 398 -4.12 -13.51 -17.60
CA LEU A 398 -4.46 -12.37 -16.77
C LEU A 398 -3.28 -11.41 -16.61
N ALA A 399 -2.05 -11.94 -16.49
CA ALA A 399 -0.86 -11.10 -16.42
C ALA A 399 -0.59 -10.35 -17.74
N TRP A 400 -0.81 -10.96 -18.90
CA TRP A 400 -0.69 -10.26 -20.18
C TRP A 400 -1.74 -9.16 -20.33
N ILE A 401 -3.00 -9.44 -20.02
CA ILE A 401 -4.08 -8.46 -20.06
C ILE A 401 -3.79 -7.31 -19.09
N GLY A 402 -3.35 -7.63 -17.86
CA GLY A 402 -2.98 -6.65 -16.85
C GLY A 402 -1.80 -5.76 -17.29
N LEU A 403 -0.79 -6.34 -17.95
CA LEU A 403 0.34 -5.58 -18.47
C LEU A 403 -0.06 -4.62 -19.60
N ILE A 404 -0.92 -5.10 -20.52
CA ILE A 404 -1.47 -4.28 -21.60
C ILE A 404 -2.31 -3.12 -21.02
N PHE A 405 -3.15 -3.41 -20.03
CA PHE A 405 -3.95 -2.41 -19.32
C PHE A 405 -3.05 -1.34 -18.68
N LEU A 406 -2.06 -1.73 -17.88
CA LEU A 406 -1.16 -0.79 -17.22
C LEU A 406 -0.36 0.03 -18.23
N ALA A 407 0.22 -0.60 -19.26
CA ALA A 407 1.00 0.09 -20.28
C ALA A 407 0.11 1.02 -21.12
N GLY A 408 -1.06 0.56 -21.55
CA GLY A 408 -2.00 1.35 -22.36
C GLY A 408 -2.50 2.60 -21.63
N PHE A 409 -2.91 2.46 -20.37
CA PHE A 409 -3.31 3.62 -19.56
C PHE A 409 -2.13 4.57 -19.27
N THR A 410 -0.93 4.03 -19.04
CA THR A 410 0.28 4.87 -18.85
C THR A 410 0.57 5.68 -20.12
N VAL A 411 0.54 5.05 -21.29
CA VAL A 411 0.75 5.75 -22.58
C VAL A 411 -0.33 6.80 -22.81
N LEU A 412 -1.60 6.45 -22.62
CA LEU A 412 -2.71 7.40 -22.75
C LEU A 412 -2.54 8.61 -21.83
N PHE A 413 -2.16 8.39 -20.57
CA PHE A 413 -1.92 9.45 -19.60
C PHE A 413 -0.75 10.35 -20.04
N LEU A 414 0.37 9.78 -20.50
CA LEU A 414 1.54 10.54 -20.94
C LEU A 414 1.24 11.35 -22.22
N LEU A 415 0.47 10.80 -23.15
CA LEU A 415 0.02 11.51 -24.34
C LEU A 415 -0.92 12.67 -23.98
N ASN A 416 -1.84 12.47 -23.04
CA ASN A 416 -2.71 13.53 -22.54
C ASN A 416 -1.90 14.64 -21.84
N LEU A 417 -0.93 14.26 -21.00
CA LEU A 417 -0.04 15.20 -20.33
C LEU A 417 0.82 16.02 -21.33
N ALA A 418 1.20 15.41 -22.45
CA ALA A 418 1.93 16.07 -23.54
C ALA A 418 1.02 16.93 -24.47
N GLY A 419 -0.30 16.96 -24.22
CA GLY A 419 -1.26 17.67 -25.07
C GLY A 419 -1.46 17.05 -26.45
N LEU A 420 -1.09 15.78 -26.63
CA LEU A 420 -1.22 15.05 -27.90
C LEU A 420 -2.57 14.34 -28.07
N VAL A 421 -3.34 14.24 -26.99
CA VAL A 421 -4.71 13.72 -26.96
C VAL A 421 -5.52 14.67 -26.08
N GLY A 422 -6.57 15.29 -26.64
CA GLY A 422 -7.43 16.27 -25.97
C GLY A 422 -8.74 16.44 -26.69
#